data_66e563b85f037263dcc508c5627425a5
#
_entry.id   66e563b85f037263dcc508c5627425a5
#
_cell.length_a   1.000
_cell.length_b   1.000
_cell.length_c   1.000
_cell.angle_alpha   90.00
_cell.angle_beta   90.00
_cell.angle_gamma   90.00
#
_symmetry.space_group_name_H-M   'P 1'
#
loop_
_entity.id
_entity.type
_entity.pdbx_description
1 polymer ?
#
loop_
_entity_poly.entity_id
_entity_poly.type
_entity_poly.pdbx_seq_one_letter_code
_entity_poly.pdbx_strand_id
1 'polypeptide(L)'
;MNEILKKVRNGIIDIFPDALGFEILPDTSLNSIPEWDSMSSVNFKVFLEETFHVRIPDDLLEGESTIAEVIEFIRGTRDEAA
;
A
#
# COMPACT_ATOMS: atom_id res chain seq x y z
N MET A 1 -7.03 12.23 1.85
CA MET A 1 -5.73 11.66 1.55
C MET A 1 -4.97 11.23 2.79
N ASN A 2 -4.95 12.06 3.83
CA ASN A 2 -4.18 11.74 5.04
C ASN A 2 -4.64 10.46 5.74
N GLU A 3 -5.95 10.19 5.74
CA GLU A 3 -6.45 8.96 6.37
C GLU A 3 -6.03 7.73 5.62
N ILE A 4 -6.05 7.78 4.29
CA ILE A 4 -5.65 6.63 3.48
C ILE A 4 -4.16 6.37 3.66
N LEU A 5 -3.35 7.44 3.60
CA LEU A 5 -1.91 7.32 3.81
C LEU A 5 -1.61 6.73 5.18
N LYS A 6 -2.30 7.19 6.21
CA LYS A 6 -2.10 6.72 7.58
C LYS A 6 -2.41 5.22 7.69
N LYS A 7 -3.53 4.79 7.11
CA LYS A 7 -3.92 3.38 7.15
C LYS A 7 -2.95 2.51 6.35
N VAL A 8 -2.52 2.98 5.18
CA VAL A 8 -1.55 2.25 4.37
C VAL A 8 -0.23 2.12 5.12
N ARG A 9 0.25 3.20 5.72
CA ARG A 9 1.48 3.19 6.50
C ARG A 9 1.40 2.22 7.67
N ASN A 10 0.30 2.26 8.41
CA ASN A 10 0.11 1.35 9.55
C ASN A 10 0.11 -0.10 9.10
N GLY A 11 -0.51 -0.40 7.96
CA GLY A 11 -0.52 -1.74 7.41
C GLY A 11 0.86 -2.20 6.98
N ILE A 12 1.64 -1.30 6.38
CA ILE A 12 3.00 -1.62 5.99
C ILE A 12 3.84 -1.97 7.22
N ILE A 13 3.74 -1.18 8.28
CA ILE A 13 4.50 -1.43 9.50
C ILE A 13 4.07 -2.75 10.14
N ASP A 14 2.80 -3.07 10.07
CA ASP A 14 2.26 -4.29 10.64
C ASP A 14 2.76 -5.54 9.90
N ILE A 15 2.81 -5.48 8.58
CA ILE A 15 3.26 -6.58 7.73
C ILE A 15 4.79 -6.64 7.69
N PHE A 16 5.44 -5.49 7.71
CA PHE A 16 6.89 -5.36 7.61
C PHE A 16 7.41 -4.66 8.87
N PRO A 17 7.59 -5.38 9.97
CA PRO A 17 8.02 -4.73 11.22
C PRO A 17 9.30 -3.92 11.11
N ASP A 18 10.21 -4.32 10.22
CA ASP A 18 11.45 -3.59 9.99
C ASP A 18 11.22 -2.22 9.36
N ALA A 19 10.04 -1.98 8.83
CA ALA A 19 9.69 -0.67 8.26
C ALA A 19 9.35 0.38 9.33
N LEU A 20 9.31 0.00 10.60
CA LEU A 20 8.95 0.93 11.66
C LEU A 20 9.87 2.16 11.67
N GLY A 21 11.16 1.96 11.43
CA GLY A 21 12.10 3.07 11.36
C GLY A 21 12.27 3.67 9.97
N PHE A 22 11.54 3.15 8.99
CA PHE A 22 11.63 3.59 7.61
C PHE A 22 10.58 4.66 7.34
N GLU A 23 10.99 5.75 6.70
CA GLU A 23 10.06 6.84 6.41
C GLU A 23 9.23 6.50 5.17
N ILE A 24 7.93 6.36 5.35
CA ILE A 24 7.01 6.02 4.28
C ILE A 24 6.34 7.29 3.78
N LEU A 25 6.75 7.71 2.60
CA LEU A 25 6.28 8.94 1.96
C LEU A 25 5.49 8.61 0.70
N PRO A 26 4.69 9.54 0.20
CA PRO A 26 3.92 9.29 -1.02
C PRO A 26 4.79 8.89 -2.22
N ASP A 27 5.99 9.42 -2.32
CA ASP A 27 6.89 9.12 -3.44
C ASP A 27 7.79 7.91 -3.18
N THR A 28 7.63 7.23 -2.04
CA THR A 28 8.39 6.02 -1.74
C THR A 28 7.98 4.91 -2.69
N SER A 29 8.96 4.28 -3.33
CA SER A 29 8.72 3.09 -4.15
C SER A 29 8.46 1.89 -3.25
N LEU A 30 7.54 1.02 -3.66
CA LEU A 30 7.22 -0.16 -2.86
C LEU A 30 8.43 -1.06 -2.66
N ASN A 31 9.26 -1.22 -3.69
CA ASN A 31 10.44 -2.08 -3.58
C ASN A 31 11.53 -1.49 -2.69
N SER A 32 11.37 -0.26 -2.22
CA SER A 32 12.26 0.34 -1.23
C SER A 32 11.91 -0.07 0.20
N ILE A 33 10.73 -0.64 0.40
CA ILE A 33 10.29 -1.05 1.73
C ILE A 33 11.13 -2.25 2.18
N PRO A 34 11.67 -2.22 3.41
CA PRO A 34 12.45 -3.36 3.91
C PRO A 34 11.66 -4.66 3.83
N GLU A 35 12.32 -5.71 3.36
CA GLU A 35 11.77 -7.05 3.24
C GLU A 35 10.63 -7.19 2.22
N TRP A 36 10.46 -6.22 1.34
CA TRP A 36 9.46 -6.32 0.28
C TRP A 36 9.83 -7.44 -0.68
N ASP A 37 8.92 -8.41 -0.86
CA ASP A 37 9.09 -9.50 -1.81
C ASP A 37 7.71 -9.90 -2.36
N SER A 38 7.68 -10.93 -3.20
CA SER A 38 6.42 -11.33 -3.84
C SER A 38 5.38 -11.86 -2.85
N MET A 39 5.81 -12.54 -1.80
CA MET A 39 4.87 -13.03 -0.79
C MET A 39 4.33 -11.89 0.06
N SER A 40 5.20 -10.98 0.45
CA SER A 40 4.81 -9.83 1.26
C SER A 40 3.89 -8.90 0.49
N SER A 41 4.11 -8.76 -0.81
CA SER A 41 3.23 -7.94 -1.63
C SER A 41 1.83 -8.52 -1.70
N VAL A 42 1.69 -9.84 -1.72
CA VAL A 42 0.37 -10.50 -1.68
C VAL A 42 -0.31 -10.20 -0.35
N ASN A 43 0.42 -10.30 0.75
CA ASN A 43 -0.13 -9.99 2.07
C ASN A 43 -0.60 -8.53 2.14
N PHE A 44 0.17 -7.63 1.58
CA PHE A 44 -0.19 -6.22 1.53
C PHE A 44 -1.43 -5.99 0.67
N LYS A 45 -1.51 -6.69 -0.47
CA LYS A 45 -2.68 -6.62 -1.32
C LYS A 45 -3.95 -7.03 -0.57
N VAL A 46 -3.90 -8.16 0.13
CA VAL A 46 -5.04 -8.64 0.92
C VAL A 46 -5.41 -7.62 1.99
N PHE A 47 -4.41 -7.06 2.66
CA PHE A 47 -4.65 -6.01 3.66
C PHE A 47 -5.42 -4.83 3.07
N LEU A 48 -4.98 -4.35 1.91
CA LEU A 48 -5.63 -3.21 1.27
C LEU A 48 -7.05 -3.53 0.86
N GLU A 49 -7.25 -4.71 0.29
CA GLU A 49 -8.59 -5.11 -0.15
C GLU A 49 -9.57 -5.24 1.00
N GLU A 50 -9.11 -5.78 2.11
CA GLU A 50 -9.97 -5.93 3.30
C GLU A 50 -10.20 -4.60 4.01
N THR A 51 -9.16 -3.75 4.09
CA THR A 51 -9.25 -2.49 4.82
C THR A 51 -10.13 -1.48 4.10
N PHE A 52 -10.00 -1.40 2.78
CA PHE A 52 -10.67 -0.37 1.98
C PHE A 52 -11.82 -0.93 1.14
N HIS A 53 -12.05 -2.23 1.16
CA HIS A 53 -13.10 -2.89 0.37
C HIS A 53 -12.94 -2.58 -1.11
N VAL A 54 -11.72 -2.73 -1.61
CA VAL A 54 -11.40 -2.48 -3.02
C VAL A 54 -10.74 -3.72 -3.60
N ARG A 55 -10.65 -3.76 -4.93
CA ARG A 55 -9.92 -4.82 -5.62
C ARG A 55 -8.62 -4.23 -6.16
N ILE A 56 -7.50 -4.82 -5.75
CA ILE A 56 -6.18 -4.32 -6.12
C ILE A 56 -5.62 -5.18 -7.25
N PRO A 57 -5.29 -4.59 -8.41
CA PRO A 57 -4.64 -5.37 -9.47
C PRO A 57 -3.20 -5.73 -9.08
N ASP A 58 -2.73 -6.90 -9.54
CA ASP A 58 -1.40 -7.37 -9.21
C ASP A 58 -0.31 -6.38 -9.66
N ASP A 59 -0.48 -5.79 -10.83
CA ASP A 59 0.52 -4.88 -11.38
C ASP A 59 0.61 -3.56 -10.62
N LEU A 60 -0.40 -3.20 -9.85
CA LEU A 60 -0.32 -2.00 -9.02
C LEU A 60 0.73 -2.13 -7.92
N LEU A 61 0.97 -3.34 -7.45
CA LEU A 61 1.91 -3.59 -6.36
C LEU A 61 3.27 -4.09 -6.85
N GLU A 62 3.57 -3.93 -8.13
CA GLU A 62 4.90 -4.22 -8.63
C GLU A 62 5.90 -3.18 -8.12
N GLY A 63 7.16 -3.60 -8.02
CA GLY A 63 8.16 -2.89 -7.24
C GLY A 63 8.38 -1.43 -7.55
N GLU A 64 8.11 -0.99 -8.77
CA GLU A 64 8.34 0.42 -9.14
C GLU A 64 7.19 1.34 -8.78
N SER A 65 6.04 0.79 -8.41
CA SER A 65 4.91 1.62 -8.01
C SER A 65 5.23 2.34 -6.71
N THR A 66 4.68 3.55 -6.58
CA THR A 66 4.87 4.35 -5.37
C THR A 66 3.66 4.25 -4.45
N ILE A 67 3.86 4.68 -3.21
CA ILE A 67 2.76 4.76 -2.25
C ILE A 67 1.66 5.68 -2.78
N ALA A 68 2.03 6.79 -3.42
CA ALA A 68 1.06 7.72 -3.99
C ALA A 68 0.17 7.04 -5.03
N GLU A 69 0.75 6.18 -5.87
CA GLU A 69 -0.02 5.47 -6.88
C GLU A 69 -1.05 4.54 -6.25
N VAL A 70 -0.68 3.86 -5.17
CA VAL A 70 -1.59 3.00 -4.44
C VAL A 70 -2.72 3.82 -3.83
N ILE A 71 -2.39 4.95 -3.21
CA ILE A 71 -3.38 5.83 -2.57
C ILE A 71 -4.36 6.38 -3.61
N GLU A 72 -3.84 6.83 -4.75
CA GLU A 72 -4.68 7.36 -5.82
C GLU A 72 -5.64 6.31 -6.37
N PHE A 73 -5.16 5.08 -6.52
CA PHE A 73 -6.01 3.99 -6.96
C PHE A 73 -7.15 3.75 -5.97
N ILE A 74 -6.82 3.71 -4.69
CA ILE A 74 -7.82 3.46 -3.63
C ILE A 74 -8.85 4.59 -3.61
N ARG A 75 -8.39 5.84 -3.70
CA ARG A 75 -9.29 7.00 -3.72
C ARG A 75 -10.25 6.95 -4.89
N GLY A 76 -9.72 6.68 -6.07
CA GLY A 76 -10.55 6.63 -7.27
C GLY A 76 -11.58 5.52 -7.21
N THR A 77 -11.18 4.35 -6.71
CA THR A 77 -12.09 3.22 -6.60
C THR A 77 -13.19 3.48 -5.57
N ARG A 78 -12.83 4.08 -4.43
CA ARG A 78 -13.80 4.40 -3.39
C ARG A 78 -14.79 5.47 -3.87
N ASP A 79 -14.30 6.47 -4.57
CA ASP A 79 -15.15 7.52 -5.12
C ASP A 79 -16.14 6.94 -6.13
N GLU A 80 -15.69 6.01 -6.95
CA GLU A 80 -16.56 5.35 -7.90
C GLU A 80 -17.61 4.49 -7.21
N ALA A 81 -17.25 3.87 -6.10
CA ALA A 81 -18.17 3.04 -5.33
C ALA A 81 -19.24 3.86 -4.61
N ALA A 82 -18.93 5.10 -4.35
CA ALA A 82 -19.87 5.99 -3.68
C ALA A 82 -20.91 6.52 -4.66
#